data_115b23f2b00f597ae70da67812b2452f
#
_entry.id   115b23f2b00f597ae70da67812b2452f
#
_cell.length_a   1.000
_cell.length_b   1.000
_cell.length_c   1.000
_cell.angle_alpha   90.00
_cell.angle_beta   90.00
_cell.angle_gamma   90.00
#
_symmetry.space_group_name_H-M   'P 1'
#
loop_
_entity.id
_entity.type
_entity.pdbx_description
1 polymer ?
#
loop_
_entity_poly.entity_id
_entity_poly.type
_entity_poly.pdbx_seq_one_letter_code
_entity_poly.pdbx_strand_id
1 'polypeptide(L)'
;MLYGDVMSPTTPTVVSDLDLPSIDTPELTDGERQALVASLAPDHWIVRNAIGYTVLQYADVVSVLRDKRWHSATSKIPEMMGITDRDFLDNQRVSILSAEGDVHTRLRRLVAKSFSPRSADRLRPFMREVVTDLVDAVAATGRADIAADICEPYPIPIICELLG
;
A
#
# COMPACT_ATOMS: atom_id res chain seq x y z
N MET A 1 0.88 31.00 -44.30
CA MET A 1 -0.19 29.98 -44.35
C MET A 1 0.49 28.62 -44.18
N LEU A 2 0.67 28.20 -42.94
CA LEU A 2 1.29 26.92 -42.61
C LEU A 2 0.19 26.08 -41.92
N TYR A 3 -0.24 25.06 -42.64
CA TYR A 3 -1.16 24.03 -42.12
C TYR A 3 -0.49 23.31 -40.96
N GLY A 4 -1.09 23.39 -39.79
CA GLY A 4 -0.69 22.60 -38.67
C GLY A 4 -0.90 21.12 -38.96
N ASP A 5 0.11 20.32 -38.70
CA ASP A 5 0.01 18.86 -38.68
C ASP A 5 -1.08 18.44 -37.69
N VAL A 6 -2.17 17.94 -38.22
CA VAL A 6 -3.19 17.23 -37.45
C VAL A 6 -2.54 15.89 -37.04
N MET A 7 -2.05 15.83 -35.80
CA MET A 7 -1.62 14.56 -35.21
C MET A 7 -2.77 13.57 -35.34
N SER A 8 -2.60 12.58 -36.22
CA SER A 8 -3.51 11.42 -36.27
C SER A 8 -3.61 10.81 -34.87
N PRO A 9 -4.81 10.43 -34.39
CA PRO A 9 -4.95 9.79 -33.12
C PRO A 9 -4.13 8.48 -33.13
N THR A 10 -3.01 8.45 -32.44
CA THR A 10 -2.25 7.22 -32.22
C THR A 10 -3.16 6.25 -31.47
N THR A 11 -3.39 5.09 -32.07
CA THR A 11 -4.09 4.00 -31.39
C THR A 11 -3.35 3.71 -30.07
N PRO A 12 -4.04 3.67 -28.93
CA PRO A 12 -3.38 3.41 -27.65
C PRO A 12 -2.72 2.04 -27.71
N THR A 13 -1.43 2.00 -27.40
CA THR A 13 -0.67 0.75 -27.31
C THR A 13 -1.15 -0.04 -26.12
N VAL A 14 -1.46 -1.32 -26.30
CA VAL A 14 -1.79 -2.20 -25.19
C VAL A 14 -0.51 -2.56 -24.42
N VAL A 15 -0.54 -2.47 -23.11
CA VAL A 15 0.67 -2.69 -22.27
C VAL A 15 1.27 -4.10 -22.46
N SER A 16 0.45 -5.10 -22.82
CA SER A 16 0.92 -6.45 -23.17
C SER A 16 1.82 -6.50 -24.42
N ASP A 17 1.71 -5.51 -25.30
CA ASP A 17 2.45 -5.46 -26.57
C ASP A 17 3.80 -4.75 -26.41
N LEU A 18 4.07 -4.20 -25.23
CA LEU A 18 5.35 -3.59 -24.92
C LEU A 18 6.39 -4.67 -24.58
N ASP A 19 7.59 -4.50 -25.15
CA ASP A 19 8.77 -5.29 -24.74
C ASP A 19 9.31 -4.72 -23.43
N LEU A 20 8.88 -5.31 -22.31
CA LEU A 20 9.20 -4.85 -20.97
C LEU A 20 10.08 -5.86 -20.24
N PRO A 21 11.13 -5.41 -19.54
CA PRO A 21 11.91 -6.28 -18.68
C PRO A 21 11.05 -6.85 -17.55
N SER A 22 11.41 -8.04 -17.08
CA SER A 22 10.76 -8.70 -15.96
C SER A 22 11.61 -8.60 -14.70
N ILE A 23 10.96 -8.34 -13.58
CA ILE A 23 11.54 -8.45 -12.24
C ILE A 23 11.08 -9.71 -11.51
N ASP A 24 10.36 -10.58 -12.21
CA ASP A 24 9.90 -11.87 -11.70
C ASP A 24 11.02 -12.92 -11.85
N THR A 25 11.95 -12.88 -10.91
CA THR A 25 13.05 -13.82 -10.81
C THR A 25 12.99 -14.45 -9.42
N PRO A 26 12.45 -15.69 -9.31
CA PRO A 26 12.19 -16.33 -8.00
C PRO A 26 13.44 -16.52 -7.13
N GLU A 27 14.60 -16.57 -7.76
CA GLU A 27 15.88 -16.85 -7.09
C GLU A 27 16.54 -15.64 -6.44
N LEU A 28 16.01 -14.41 -6.69
CA LEU A 28 16.58 -13.20 -6.13
C LEU A 28 16.14 -12.98 -4.67
N THR A 29 17.09 -12.66 -3.83
CA THR A 29 16.85 -12.09 -2.50
C THR A 29 16.18 -10.72 -2.63
N ASP A 30 15.57 -10.22 -1.56
CA ASP A 30 14.93 -8.89 -1.54
C ASP A 30 15.91 -7.77 -1.90
N GLY A 31 17.16 -7.85 -1.43
CA GLY A 31 18.21 -6.88 -1.75
C GLY A 31 18.60 -6.90 -3.23
N GLU A 32 18.74 -8.07 -3.83
CA GLU A 32 19.03 -8.22 -5.25
C GLU A 32 17.87 -7.75 -6.12
N ARG A 33 16.64 -8.01 -5.71
CA ARG A 33 15.44 -7.50 -6.37
C ARG A 33 15.37 -5.97 -6.33
N GLN A 34 15.69 -5.36 -5.18
CA GLN A 34 15.81 -3.91 -5.07
C GLN A 34 16.90 -3.33 -5.99
N ALA A 35 18.06 -3.97 -6.05
CA ALA A 35 19.14 -3.56 -6.94
C ALA A 35 18.73 -3.67 -8.42
N LEU A 36 18.04 -4.74 -8.81
CA LEU A 36 17.50 -4.90 -10.16
C LEU A 36 16.49 -3.78 -10.50
N VAL A 37 15.54 -3.51 -9.62
CA VAL A 37 14.57 -2.42 -9.80
C VAL A 37 15.29 -1.08 -9.96
N ALA A 38 16.28 -0.80 -9.12
CA ALA A 38 17.06 0.44 -9.19
C ALA A 38 17.82 0.57 -10.50
N SER A 39 18.33 -0.53 -11.06
CA SER A 39 19.03 -0.55 -12.34
C SER A 39 18.11 -0.32 -13.55
N LEU A 40 16.87 -0.75 -13.48
CA LEU A 40 15.87 -0.62 -14.55
C LEU A 40 15.16 0.74 -14.54
N ALA A 41 14.99 1.34 -13.36
CA ALA A 41 14.21 2.57 -13.20
C ALA A 41 14.64 3.76 -14.06
N PRO A 42 15.94 3.99 -14.40
CA PRO A 42 16.33 5.10 -15.27
C PRO A 42 15.75 4.99 -16.69
N ASP A 43 15.64 3.77 -17.23
CA ASP A 43 15.26 3.54 -18.62
C ASP A 43 13.82 3.04 -18.80
N HIS A 44 13.20 2.59 -17.71
CA HIS A 44 11.85 2.01 -17.73
C HIS A 44 10.96 2.62 -16.67
N TRP A 45 9.80 3.12 -17.07
CA TRP A 45 8.78 3.60 -16.13
C TRP A 45 7.89 2.48 -15.58
N ILE A 46 7.85 1.31 -16.29
CA ILE A 46 7.05 0.13 -15.96
C ILE A 46 7.83 -1.14 -16.31
N VAL A 47 7.65 -2.20 -15.53
CA VAL A 47 8.25 -3.53 -15.74
C VAL A 47 7.22 -4.62 -15.48
N ARG A 48 7.48 -5.84 -15.94
CA ARG A 48 6.63 -7.01 -15.64
C ARG A 48 6.96 -7.60 -14.27
N ASN A 49 5.94 -8.13 -13.60
CA ASN A 49 6.07 -8.98 -12.42
C ASN A 49 5.15 -10.21 -12.54
N ALA A 50 5.21 -11.14 -11.58
CA ALA A 50 4.46 -12.39 -11.57
C ALA A 50 2.94 -12.25 -11.75
N ILE A 51 2.37 -11.15 -11.27
CA ILE A 51 0.92 -10.91 -11.25
C ILE A 51 0.48 -9.76 -12.16
N GLY A 52 1.41 -9.15 -12.90
CA GLY A 52 1.10 -8.03 -13.78
C GLY A 52 2.28 -7.10 -14.03
N TYR A 53 2.18 -5.87 -13.59
CA TYR A 53 3.15 -4.81 -13.87
C TYR A 53 3.48 -4.00 -12.62
N THR A 54 4.71 -3.52 -12.54
CA THR A 54 5.19 -2.61 -11.49
C THR A 54 5.60 -1.29 -12.11
N VAL A 55 5.03 -0.18 -11.64
CA VAL A 55 5.41 1.18 -12.03
C VAL A 55 6.61 1.60 -11.19
N LEU A 56 7.69 2.07 -11.82
CA LEU A 56 8.97 2.35 -11.17
C LEU A 56 9.18 3.84 -10.85
N GLN A 57 8.64 4.73 -11.67
CA GLN A 57 8.87 6.17 -11.54
C GLN A 57 7.87 6.79 -10.56
N TYR A 58 8.37 7.59 -9.60
CA TYR A 58 7.54 8.22 -8.57
C TYR A 58 6.40 9.08 -9.16
N ALA A 59 6.68 9.85 -10.20
CA ALA A 59 5.68 10.70 -10.85
C ALA A 59 4.54 9.87 -11.45
N ASP A 60 4.87 8.74 -12.08
CA ASP A 60 3.91 7.84 -12.70
C ASP A 60 3.10 7.09 -11.63
N VAL A 61 3.74 6.64 -10.56
CA VAL A 61 3.05 6.06 -9.39
C VAL A 61 2.02 7.03 -8.83
N VAL A 62 2.40 8.30 -8.62
CA VAL A 62 1.48 9.33 -8.12
C VAL A 62 0.33 9.58 -9.10
N SER A 63 0.62 9.58 -10.41
CA SER A 63 -0.39 9.73 -11.48
C SER A 63 -1.40 8.58 -11.44
N VAL A 64 -0.92 7.34 -11.42
CA VAL A 64 -1.77 6.13 -11.35
C VAL A 64 -2.62 6.13 -10.08
N LEU A 65 -2.04 6.42 -8.91
CA LEU A 65 -2.77 6.41 -7.64
C LEU A 65 -3.84 7.50 -7.53
N ARG A 66 -3.74 8.58 -8.30
CA ARG A 66 -4.72 9.68 -8.34
C ARG A 66 -5.79 9.50 -9.41
N ASP A 67 -5.55 8.66 -10.38
CA ASP A 67 -6.46 8.45 -11.51
C ASP A 67 -7.59 7.50 -11.11
N LYS A 68 -8.81 8.03 -11.06
CA LYS A 68 -10.02 7.30 -10.65
C LYS A 68 -10.45 6.18 -11.60
N ARG A 69 -9.79 6.03 -12.76
CA ARG A 69 -10.00 4.90 -13.68
C ARG A 69 -9.37 3.60 -13.16
N TRP A 70 -8.40 3.70 -12.24
CA TRP A 70 -7.78 2.56 -11.61
C TRP A 70 -8.58 2.12 -10.37
N HIS A 71 -8.72 0.83 -10.23
CA HIS A 71 -9.39 0.19 -9.11
C HIS A 71 -8.40 -0.62 -8.27
N SER A 72 -8.64 -0.68 -6.96
CA SER A 72 -7.82 -1.50 -6.07
C SER A 72 -8.06 -2.99 -6.33
N ALA A 73 -6.99 -3.77 -6.47
CA ALA A 73 -7.06 -5.22 -6.56
C ALA A 73 -7.00 -5.91 -5.17
N THR A 74 -6.96 -5.16 -4.08
CA THR A 74 -6.76 -5.69 -2.72
C THR A 74 -7.78 -6.78 -2.36
N SER A 75 -9.04 -6.62 -2.76
CA SER A 75 -10.09 -7.63 -2.53
C SER A 75 -9.92 -8.91 -3.35
N LYS A 76 -9.09 -8.90 -4.40
CA LYS A 76 -8.86 -10.04 -5.30
C LYS A 76 -7.57 -10.80 -4.96
N ILE A 77 -6.66 -10.18 -4.20
CA ILE A 77 -5.38 -10.81 -3.83
C ILE A 77 -5.58 -12.17 -3.14
N PRO A 78 -6.49 -12.34 -2.17
CA PRO A 78 -6.69 -13.63 -1.53
C PRO A 78 -7.13 -14.73 -2.52
N GLU A 79 -8.03 -14.43 -3.46
CA GLU A 79 -8.45 -15.35 -4.51
C GLU A 79 -7.26 -15.74 -5.40
N MET A 80 -6.41 -14.77 -5.76
CA MET A 80 -5.19 -15.01 -6.56
C MET A 80 -4.18 -15.89 -5.82
N MET A 81 -4.16 -15.82 -4.48
CA MET A 81 -3.34 -16.67 -3.60
C MET A 81 -3.98 -18.05 -3.33
N GLY A 82 -5.11 -18.37 -3.97
CA GLY A 82 -5.77 -19.68 -3.85
C GLY A 82 -6.69 -19.81 -2.63
N ILE A 83 -7.02 -18.72 -1.94
CA ILE A 83 -7.99 -18.74 -0.85
C ILE A 83 -9.39 -18.88 -1.43
N THR A 84 -10.11 -19.94 -1.02
CA THR A 84 -11.45 -20.27 -1.53
C THR A 84 -12.56 -20.15 -0.47
N ASP A 85 -12.22 -19.78 0.75
CA ASP A 85 -13.17 -19.54 1.83
C ASP A 85 -14.07 -18.32 1.49
N ARG A 86 -15.35 -18.59 1.24
CA ARG A 86 -16.30 -17.56 0.80
C ARG A 86 -16.57 -16.52 1.86
N ASP A 87 -16.69 -16.93 3.12
CA ASP A 87 -16.98 -15.99 4.23
C ASP A 87 -15.82 -15.03 4.43
N PHE A 88 -14.59 -15.53 4.35
CA PHE A 88 -13.39 -14.70 4.36
C PHE A 88 -13.36 -13.71 3.18
N LEU A 89 -13.59 -14.20 1.96
CA LEU A 89 -13.56 -13.35 0.75
C LEU A 89 -14.65 -12.26 0.79
N ASP A 90 -15.86 -12.58 1.25
CA ASP A 90 -16.95 -11.62 1.34
C ASP A 90 -16.67 -10.57 2.43
N ASN A 91 -16.11 -10.96 3.57
CA ASN A 91 -15.65 -10.03 4.60
C ASN A 91 -14.55 -9.09 4.08
N GLN A 92 -13.62 -9.60 3.29
CA GLN A 92 -12.57 -8.76 2.67
C GLN A 92 -13.15 -7.70 1.73
N ARG A 93 -14.17 -8.04 0.94
CA ARG A 93 -14.79 -7.11 -0.02
C ARG A 93 -15.50 -5.92 0.66
N VAL A 94 -16.01 -6.12 1.88
CA VAL A 94 -16.69 -5.06 2.64
C VAL A 94 -15.78 -4.35 3.65
N SER A 95 -14.51 -4.74 3.71
CA SER A 95 -13.51 -4.07 4.54
C SER A 95 -13.24 -2.65 4.03
N ILE A 96 -12.98 -1.72 4.94
CA ILE A 96 -12.61 -0.33 4.60
C ILE A 96 -11.34 -0.26 3.72
N LEU A 97 -10.47 -1.27 3.80
CA LEU A 97 -9.23 -1.36 3.01
C LEU A 97 -9.47 -1.78 1.56
N SER A 98 -10.56 -2.51 1.31
CA SER A 98 -10.84 -3.13 0.01
C SER A 98 -12.08 -2.56 -0.67
N ALA A 99 -12.97 -1.94 0.10
CA ALA A 99 -14.19 -1.34 -0.42
C ALA A 99 -13.88 -0.13 -1.31
N GLU A 100 -14.72 0.09 -2.30
CA GLU A 100 -14.64 1.24 -3.21
C GLU A 100 -15.97 2.00 -3.26
N GLY A 101 -15.95 3.17 -3.91
CA GLY A 101 -17.14 3.99 -4.17
C GLY A 101 -17.89 4.40 -2.90
N ASP A 102 -19.21 4.25 -2.93
CA ASP A 102 -20.09 4.69 -1.86
C ASP A 102 -19.92 3.87 -0.57
N VAL A 103 -19.60 2.58 -0.70
CA VAL A 103 -19.36 1.71 0.47
C VAL A 103 -18.13 2.20 1.23
N HIS A 104 -17.01 2.43 0.54
CA HIS A 104 -15.80 2.99 1.13
C HIS A 104 -16.07 4.36 1.76
N THR A 105 -16.77 5.25 1.05
CA THR A 105 -17.09 6.60 1.52
C THR A 105 -17.92 6.53 2.81
N ARG A 106 -18.90 5.63 2.88
CA ARG A 106 -19.73 5.42 4.08
C ARG A 106 -18.89 4.91 5.25
N LEU A 107 -18.08 3.87 5.04
CA LEU A 107 -17.24 3.28 6.10
C LEU A 107 -16.23 4.31 6.63
N ARG A 108 -15.54 5.01 5.74
CA ARG A 108 -14.58 6.06 6.11
C ARG A 108 -15.23 7.18 6.92
N ARG A 109 -16.46 7.56 6.62
CA ARG A 109 -17.20 8.59 7.37
C ARG A 109 -17.50 8.16 8.80
N LEU A 110 -17.77 6.88 9.05
CA LEU A 110 -18.02 6.35 10.39
C LEU A 110 -16.80 6.52 11.31
N VAL A 111 -15.62 6.26 10.79
CA VAL A 111 -14.38 6.30 11.59
C VAL A 111 -13.65 7.65 11.55
N ALA A 112 -13.97 8.52 10.59
CA ALA A 112 -13.24 9.76 10.34
C ALA A 112 -13.14 10.70 11.57
N LYS A 113 -14.17 10.71 12.42
CA LYS A 113 -14.19 11.54 13.64
C LYS A 113 -13.14 11.06 14.64
N SER A 114 -13.04 9.75 14.84
CA SER A 114 -12.04 9.15 15.74
C SER A 114 -10.63 9.39 15.24
N PHE A 115 -10.39 9.35 13.92
CA PHE A 115 -9.09 9.58 13.30
C PHE A 115 -8.80 11.06 12.96
N SER A 116 -9.49 12.00 13.61
CA SER A 116 -9.21 13.43 13.41
C SER A 116 -7.90 13.85 14.10
N PRO A 117 -7.19 14.91 13.61
CA PRO A 117 -6.00 15.42 14.27
C PRO A 117 -6.23 15.75 15.75
N ARG A 118 -7.41 16.31 16.09
CA ARG A 118 -7.78 16.62 17.46
C ARG A 118 -7.88 15.36 18.33
N SER A 119 -8.39 14.26 17.79
CA SER A 119 -8.48 12.98 18.51
C SER A 119 -7.08 12.40 18.73
N ALA A 120 -6.21 12.43 17.71
CA ALA A 120 -4.83 12.02 17.81
C ALA A 120 -4.05 12.84 18.87
N ASP A 121 -4.25 14.16 18.89
CA ASP A 121 -3.58 15.03 19.87
C ASP A 121 -4.00 14.71 21.32
N ARG A 122 -5.26 14.34 21.55
CA ARG A 122 -5.73 13.91 22.89
C ARG A 122 -5.07 12.61 23.36
N LEU A 123 -4.68 11.74 22.43
CA LEU A 123 -4.03 10.47 22.76
C LEU A 123 -2.53 10.61 23.03
N ARG A 124 -1.89 11.75 22.75
CA ARG A 124 -0.44 11.92 22.95
C ARG A 124 0.06 11.57 24.35
N PRO A 125 -0.62 11.94 25.45
CA PRO A 125 -0.19 11.52 26.78
C PRO A 125 -0.19 10.01 26.92
N PHE A 126 -1.28 9.35 26.53
CA PHE A 126 -1.41 7.89 26.57
C PHE A 126 -0.39 7.19 25.65
N MET A 127 -0.19 7.70 24.43
CA MET A 127 0.85 7.18 23.53
C MET A 127 2.24 7.23 24.17
N ARG A 128 2.53 8.29 24.92
CA ARG A 128 3.81 8.46 25.61
C ARG A 128 3.94 7.48 26.76
N GLU A 129 2.88 7.26 27.54
CA GLU A 129 2.83 6.27 28.61
C GLU A 129 3.12 4.88 28.03
N VAL A 130 2.38 4.44 27.03
CA VAL A 130 2.57 3.13 26.38
C VAL A 130 4.00 2.92 25.88
N VAL A 131 4.58 3.90 25.17
CA VAL A 131 5.96 3.74 24.68
C VAL A 131 6.98 3.76 25.81
N THR A 132 6.74 4.53 26.88
CA THR A 132 7.62 4.54 28.05
C THR A 132 7.63 3.17 28.73
N ASP A 133 6.44 2.58 28.97
CA ASP A 133 6.32 1.25 29.59
C ASP A 133 7.03 0.17 28.77
N LEU A 134 6.89 0.20 27.43
CA LEU A 134 7.58 -0.75 26.54
C LEU A 134 9.10 -0.58 26.60
N VAL A 135 9.59 0.66 26.61
CA VAL A 135 11.03 0.94 26.72
C VAL A 135 11.57 0.53 28.08
N ASP A 136 10.86 0.83 29.18
CA ASP A 136 11.26 0.49 30.53
C ASP A 136 11.35 -1.04 30.74
N ALA A 137 10.45 -1.80 30.09
CA ALA A 137 10.48 -3.27 30.13
C ALA A 137 11.79 -3.87 29.59
N VAL A 138 12.43 -3.23 28.61
CA VAL A 138 13.68 -3.71 28.00
C VAL A 138 14.92 -2.97 28.51
N ALA A 139 14.76 -1.81 29.15
CA ALA A 139 15.86 -0.95 29.58
C ALA A 139 16.87 -1.67 30.48
N ALA A 140 16.38 -2.50 31.41
CA ALA A 140 17.23 -3.24 32.36
C ALA A 140 18.13 -4.29 31.67
N THR A 141 17.74 -4.79 30.48
CA THR A 141 18.52 -5.79 29.74
C THR A 141 19.60 -5.15 28.85
N GLY A 142 19.50 -3.85 28.57
CA GLY A 142 20.36 -3.10 27.66
C GLY A 142 20.27 -3.58 26.20
N ARG A 143 19.29 -4.42 25.86
CA ARG A 143 19.05 -5.00 24.51
C ARG A 143 17.56 -5.09 24.25
N ALA A 144 17.16 -4.84 23.00
CA ALA A 144 15.78 -4.96 22.55
C ALA A 144 15.72 -5.44 21.10
N ASP A 145 14.73 -6.24 20.79
CA ASP A 145 14.24 -6.39 19.42
C ASP A 145 13.19 -5.28 19.19
N ILE A 146 13.59 -4.24 18.48
CA ILE A 146 12.72 -3.06 18.27
C ILE A 146 11.40 -3.43 17.59
N ALA A 147 11.41 -4.42 16.69
CA ALA A 147 10.18 -4.88 16.05
C ALA A 147 9.25 -5.57 17.04
N ALA A 148 9.73 -6.64 17.70
CA ALA A 148 8.93 -7.47 18.58
C ALA A 148 8.60 -6.79 19.93
N ASP A 149 9.56 -6.08 20.53
CA ASP A 149 9.41 -5.53 21.88
C ASP A 149 8.70 -4.15 21.89
N ILE A 150 8.76 -3.39 20.78
CA ILE A 150 8.25 -2.02 20.72
C ILE A 150 7.21 -1.84 19.62
N CYS A 151 7.59 -2.12 18.34
CA CYS A 151 6.76 -1.74 17.21
C CYS A 151 5.46 -2.55 17.08
N GLU A 152 5.50 -3.84 17.37
CA GLU A 152 4.32 -4.71 17.30
C GLU A 152 3.31 -4.45 18.45
N PRO A 153 3.72 -4.35 19.73
CA PRO A 153 2.78 -4.11 20.83
C PRO A 153 2.26 -2.67 20.91
N TYR A 154 3.02 -1.67 20.42
CA TYR A 154 2.69 -0.25 20.58
C TYR A 154 1.35 0.18 19.98
N PRO A 155 0.97 -0.17 18.72
CA PRO A 155 -0.25 0.35 18.12
C PRO A 155 -1.55 -0.20 18.72
N ILE A 156 -1.54 -1.41 19.28
CA ILE A 156 -2.74 -2.12 19.74
C ILE A 156 -3.51 -1.34 20.81
N PRO A 157 -2.91 -0.98 21.98
CA PRO A 157 -3.62 -0.23 23.00
C PRO A 157 -4.07 1.15 22.52
N ILE A 158 -3.30 1.79 21.63
CA ILE A 158 -3.63 3.12 21.08
C ILE A 158 -4.85 3.05 20.17
N ILE A 159 -4.95 2.05 19.31
CA ILE A 159 -6.14 1.85 18.46
C ILE A 159 -7.36 1.49 19.31
N CYS A 160 -7.21 0.66 20.35
CA CYS A 160 -8.29 0.35 21.27
C CYS A 160 -8.80 1.62 21.95
N GLU A 161 -7.93 2.45 22.51
CA GLU A 161 -8.29 3.71 23.18
C GLU A 161 -8.93 4.71 22.20
N LEU A 162 -8.50 4.71 20.93
CA LEU A 162 -9.04 5.58 19.88
C LEU A 162 -10.47 5.22 19.49
N LEU A 163 -10.80 3.93 19.50
CA LEU A 163 -12.09 3.40 19.06
C LEU A 163 -13.11 3.29 20.21
N GLY A 164 -12.68 3.23 21.45
CA GLY A 164 -13.48 3.16 22.67
C GLY A 164 -13.60 1.75 23.22
#